data_01b15da0d78567d198aeb16137138383
#
_entry.id   01b15da0d78567d198aeb16137138383
#
_cell.length_a   1.000
_cell.length_b   1.000
_cell.length_c   1.000
_cell.angle_alpha   90.00
_cell.angle_beta   90.00
_cell.angle_gamma   90.00
#
_symmetry.space_group_name_H-M   'P 1'
#
loop_
_entity.id
_entity.type
_entity.pdbx_description
1 polymer ?
#
loop_
_entity_poly.entity_id
_entity_poly.type
_entity_poly.pdbx_seq_one_letter_code
_entity_poly.pdbx_strand_id
1 'polypeptide(L)'
;DLMRQVMRGEVSPVLTAAILSGLRVRKETVGEITAAAQVMREFAARVTVPNPQHFVDIVGTGGDASHTFNISTASMFVAAAAGAKVAKHGNRSVSSKSGSADVLEALGAVIELQPEQVSACIAETGMGFMFAPVHHPAMKNVAAVRRELGVRTMFNILGPLTNPAGAPNILMGVFHPDLVGIQVRVLRQLGAKRAMVVGGR
;
A
#
# COMPACT_ATOMS: atom_id res chain seq x y z
N ASP A 1 -16.43 -2.34 -12.36
CA ASP A 1 -17.70 -2.34 -11.61
C ASP A 1 -17.70 -3.30 -10.43
N LEU A 2 -17.37 -4.59 -10.61
CA LEU A 2 -17.35 -5.59 -9.53
C LEU A 2 -16.53 -5.14 -8.30
N MET A 3 -15.31 -4.66 -8.51
CA MET A 3 -14.45 -4.19 -7.40
C MET A 3 -15.08 -3.03 -6.62
N ARG A 4 -15.80 -2.11 -7.29
CA ARG A 4 -16.55 -1.04 -6.60
C ARG A 4 -17.67 -1.58 -5.71
N GLN A 5 -18.41 -2.57 -6.20
CA GLN A 5 -19.46 -3.24 -5.40
C GLN A 5 -18.87 -3.95 -4.18
N VAL A 6 -17.75 -4.64 -4.35
CA VAL A 6 -17.01 -5.27 -3.24
C VAL A 6 -16.58 -4.22 -2.21
N MET A 7 -15.99 -3.10 -2.67
CA MET A 7 -15.50 -2.03 -1.77
C MET A 7 -16.65 -1.28 -1.08
N ARG A 8 -17.86 -1.26 -1.66
CA ARG A 8 -19.07 -0.71 -1.01
C ARG A 8 -19.75 -1.68 -0.06
N GLY A 9 -19.33 -2.95 -0.06
CA GLY A 9 -19.99 -4.00 0.75
C GLY A 9 -21.31 -4.50 0.16
N GLU A 10 -21.53 -4.29 -1.14
CA GLU A 10 -22.73 -4.72 -1.86
C GLU A 10 -22.66 -6.18 -2.30
N VAL A 11 -21.51 -6.82 -2.19
CA VAL A 11 -21.27 -8.23 -2.51
C VAL A 11 -21.19 -9.04 -1.23
N SER A 12 -21.92 -10.16 -1.16
CA SER A 12 -21.91 -11.00 0.04
C SER A 12 -20.50 -11.54 0.35
N PRO A 13 -20.18 -11.79 1.63
CA PRO A 13 -18.89 -12.37 2.04
C PRO A 13 -18.54 -13.65 1.30
N VAL A 14 -19.52 -14.55 1.13
CA VAL A 14 -19.34 -15.83 0.43
C VAL A 14 -18.97 -15.62 -1.03
N LEU A 15 -19.67 -14.73 -1.73
CA LEU A 15 -19.38 -14.44 -3.13
C LEU A 15 -18.04 -13.71 -3.26
N THR A 16 -17.72 -12.79 -2.36
CA THR A 16 -16.41 -12.13 -2.32
C THR A 16 -15.29 -13.15 -2.13
N ALA A 17 -15.44 -14.10 -1.22
CA ALA A 17 -14.47 -15.18 -1.01
C ALA A 17 -14.30 -16.05 -2.27
N ALA A 18 -15.40 -16.43 -2.92
CA ALA A 18 -15.37 -17.21 -4.16
C ALA A 18 -14.63 -16.47 -5.29
N ILE A 19 -14.91 -15.18 -5.47
CA ILE A 19 -14.25 -14.32 -6.47
C ILE A 19 -12.75 -14.24 -6.20
N LEU A 20 -12.35 -13.92 -4.97
CA LEU A 20 -10.94 -13.80 -4.59
C LEU A 20 -10.19 -15.13 -4.77
N SER A 21 -10.80 -16.23 -4.39
CA SER A 21 -10.23 -17.57 -4.57
C SER A 21 -10.10 -17.95 -6.05
N GLY A 22 -11.13 -17.70 -6.85
CA GLY A 22 -11.11 -17.94 -8.29
C GLY A 22 -10.02 -17.12 -9.01
N LEU A 23 -9.91 -15.82 -8.69
CA LEU A 23 -8.86 -14.96 -9.22
C LEU A 23 -7.46 -15.47 -8.84
N ARG A 24 -7.25 -15.85 -7.58
CA ARG A 24 -5.98 -16.41 -7.12
C ARG A 24 -5.59 -17.70 -7.88
N VAL A 25 -6.53 -18.62 -8.09
CA VAL A 25 -6.26 -19.90 -8.79
C VAL A 25 -5.93 -19.66 -10.25
N ARG A 26 -6.69 -18.80 -10.92
CA ARG A 26 -6.48 -18.46 -12.33
C ARG A 26 -5.25 -17.56 -12.55
N LYS A 27 -4.79 -16.88 -11.52
CA LYS A 27 -3.84 -15.75 -11.50
C LYS A 27 -4.43 -14.49 -12.14
N GLU A 28 -4.33 -13.40 -11.46
CA GLU A 28 -4.84 -12.10 -11.88
C GLU A 28 -4.03 -11.55 -13.05
N THR A 29 -4.69 -10.94 -14.00
CA THR A 29 -4.05 -10.21 -15.10
C THR A 29 -3.58 -8.82 -14.65
N VAL A 30 -2.61 -8.23 -15.34
CA VAL A 30 -2.16 -6.86 -15.09
C VAL A 30 -3.31 -5.86 -15.16
N GLY A 31 -4.24 -6.05 -16.12
CA GLY A 31 -5.43 -5.20 -16.25
C GLY A 31 -6.37 -5.28 -15.05
N GLU A 32 -6.61 -6.47 -14.51
CA GLU A 32 -7.45 -6.67 -13.32
C GLU A 32 -6.82 -6.05 -12.07
N ILE A 33 -5.50 -6.24 -11.88
CA ILE A 33 -4.78 -5.62 -10.77
C ILE A 33 -4.81 -4.09 -10.90
N THR A 34 -4.61 -3.56 -12.11
CA THR A 34 -4.67 -2.11 -12.37
C THR A 34 -6.05 -1.56 -12.06
N ALA A 35 -7.11 -2.20 -12.55
CA ALA A 35 -8.49 -1.77 -12.31
C ALA A 35 -8.85 -1.83 -10.82
N ALA A 36 -8.41 -2.86 -10.11
CA ALA A 36 -8.61 -2.97 -8.66
C ALA A 36 -7.87 -1.87 -7.90
N ALA A 37 -6.61 -1.58 -8.26
CA ALA A 37 -5.84 -0.50 -7.65
C ALA A 37 -6.47 0.88 -7.90
N GLN A 38 -7.00 1.13 -9.12
CA GLN A 38 -7.73 2.36 -9.43
C GLN A 38 -8.94 2.54 -8.52
N VAL A 39 -9.75 1.49 -8.37
CA VAL A 39 -10.93 1.53 -7.49
C VAL A 39 -10.51 1.77 -6.04
N MET A 40 -9.48 1.12 -5.54
CA MET A 40 -9.00 1.37 -4.18
C MET A 40 -8.54 2.82 -3.98
N ARG A 41 -7.90 3.43 -5.00
CA ARG A 41 -7.52 4.86 -4.97
C ARG A 41 -8.73 5.78 -4.98
N GLU A 42 -9.82 5.40 -5.66
CA GLU A 42 -11.09 6.15 -5.64
C GLU A 42 -11.72 6.21 -4.25
N PHE A 43 -11.62 5.12 -3.48
CA PHE A 43 -12.18 5.00 -2.12
C PHE A 43 -11.22 5.44 -1.01
N ALA A 44 -9.99 5.84 -1.33
CA ALA A 44 -9.02 6.27 -0.36
C ALA A 44 -9.32 7.68 0.18
N ALA A 45 -9.06 7.89 1.47
CA ALA A 45 -9.01 9.23 2.06
C ALA A 45 -7.72 9.92 1.57
N ARG A 46 -7.87 10.84 0.63
CA ARG A 46 -6.76 11.45 -0.10
C ARG A 46 -5.95 12.41 0.77
N VAL A 47 -4.63 12.33 0.63
CA VAL A 47 -3.67 13.24 1.26
C VAL A 47 -3.05 14.16 0.21
N THR A 48 -3.07 15.47 0.45
CA THR A 48 -2.41 16.45 -0.40
C THR A 48 -0.97 16.64 0.05
N VAL A 49 -0.02 16.51 -0.87
CA VAL A 49 1.40 16.79 -0.59
C VAL A 49 1.74 18.21 -1.02
N PRO A 50 2.10 19.11 -0.09
CA PRO A 50 2.51 20.46 -0.43
C PRO A 50 3.82 20.46 -1.24
N ASN A 51 3.89 21.26 -2.31
CA ASN A 51 5.10 21.37 -3.15
C ASN A 51 5.68 20.00 -3.54
N PRO A 52 5.03 19.21 -4.40
CA PRO A 52 5.30 17.80 -4.61
C PRO A 52 6.55 17.49 -5.45
N GLN A 53 7.60 18.33 -5.38
CA GLN A 53 8.89 18.02 -5.99
C GLN A 53 9.57 16.89 -5.18
N HIS A 54 10.18 15.94 -5.88
CA HIS A 54 10.90 14.81 -5.29
C HIS A 54 10.07 13.99 -4.28
N PHE A 55 8.76 13.93 -4.49
CA PHE A 55 7.84 13.19 -3.66
C PHE A 55 7.90 11.69 -3.98
N VAL A 56 8.05 10.84 -2.96
CA VAL A 56 8.23 9.40 -3.12
C VAL A 56 7.42 8.61 -2.09
N ASP A 57 6.90 7.44 -2.50
CA ASP A 57 6.49 6.38 -1.59
C ASP A 57 7.59 5.32 -1.50
N ILE A 58 7.92 4.90 -0.29
CA ILE A 58 8.86 3.79 -0.01
C ILE A 58 8.07 2.70 0.68
N VAL A 59 7.67 1.69 -0.08
CA VAL A 59 6.66 0.72 0.32
C VAL A 59 7.08 -0.70 -0.03
N GLY A 60 6.44 -1.69 0.58
CA GLY A 60 6.64 -3.09 0.23
C GLY A 60 5.34 -3.87 0.30
N THR A 61 5.28 -5.00 -0.39
CA THR A 61 4.16 -5.94 -0.29
C THR A 61 4.12 -6.62 1.09
N GLY A 62 5.23 -6.62 1.80
CA GLY A 62 5.39 -7.43 3.02
C GLY A 62 5.41 -8.93 2.72
N GLY A 63 5.49 -9.74 3.75
CA GLY A 63 5.27 -11.19 3.63
C GLY A 63 6.41 -11.97 2.97
N ASP A 64 7.62 -11.43 2.90
CA ASP A 64 8.82 -12.08 2.35
C ASP A 64 9.46 -13.08 3.34
N ALA A 65 8.99 -13.10 4.59
CA ALA A 65 9.51 -13.93 5.68
C ALA A 65 11.03 -13.76 5.95
N SER A 66 11.63 -12.65 5.51
CA SER A 66 13.07 -12.39 5.66
C SER A 66 13.49 -12.05 7.09
N HIS A 67 12.52 -11.67 7.94
CA HIS A 67 12.73 -11.29 9.34
C HIS A 67 13.83 -10.23 9.57
N THR A 68 14.08 -9.39 8.58
CA THR A 68 15.00 -8.26 8.69
C THR A 68 14.36 -7.10 9.47
N PHE A 69 15.14 -6.05 9.75
CA PHE A 69 14.57 -4.80 10.26
C PHE A 69 13.67 -4.12 9.20
N ASN A 70 12.89 -3.14 9.62
CA ASN A 70 11.93 -2.43 8.75
C ASN A 70 12.65 -1.48 7.79
N ILE A 71 13.29 -2.05 6.74
CA ILE A 71 14.14 -1.34 5.78
C ILE A 71 13.41 -0.15 5.17
N SER A 72 12.17 -0.33 4.70
CA SER A 72 11.38 0.78 4.11
C SER A 72 11.09 1.90 5.10
N THR A 73 10.91 1.59 6.39
CA THR A 73 10.70 2.61 7.43
C THR A 73 11.99 3.37 7.72
N ALA A 74 13.11 2.67 7.87
CA ALA A 74 14.41 3.31 8.05
C ALA A 74 14.79 4.18 6.85
N SER A 75 14.56 3.70 5.63
CA SER A 75 14.83 4.44 4.39
C SER A 75 14.00 5.72 4.26
N MET A 76 12.79 5.78 4.86
CA MET A 76 11.96 6.98 4.89
C MET A 76 12.71 8.15 5.53
N PHE A 77 13.33 7.94 6.69
CA PHE A 77 14.08 8.97 7.41
C PHE A 77 15.33 9.43 6.63
N VAL A 78 16.05 8.48 6.04
CA VAL A 78 17.26 8.79 5.25
C VAL A 78 16.90 9.58 4.00
N ALA A 79 15.85 9.19 3.29
CA ALA A 79 15.38 9.89 2.10
C ALA A 79 14.90 11.31 2.41
N ALA A 80 14.15 11.49 3.51
CA ALA A 80 13.71 12.80 3.96
C ALA A 80 14.90 13.70 4.35
N ALA A 81 15.88 13.17 5.08
CA ALA A 81 17.11 13.89 5.42
C ALA A 81 17.92 14.29 4.19
N ALA A 82 17.84 13.53 3.11
CA ALA A 82 18.46 13.85 1.81
C ALA A 82 17.64 14.85 0.96
N GLY A 83 16.53 15.39 1.49
CA GLY A 83 15.70 16.40 0.84
C GLY A 83 14.53 15.87 0.01
N ALA A 84 14.29 14.57 -0.02
CA ALA A 84 13.08 14.03 -0.63
C ALA A 84 11.87 14.26 0.29
N LYS A 85 10.69 14.48 -0.31
CA LYS A 85 9.43 14.38 0.43
C LYS A 85 8.95 12.94 0.40
N VAL A 86 8.70 12.36 1.58
CA VAL A 86 8.26 10.97 1.71
C VAL A 86 6.85 10.92 2.25
N ALA A 87 5.91 10.43 1.46
CA ALA A 87 4.56 10.11 1.92
C ALA A 87 4.41 8.59 1.91
N LYS A 88 4.77 7.98 3.02
CA LYS A 88 4.80 6.54 3.16
C LYS A 88 3.43 5.99 3.49
N HIS A 89 2.94 5.08 2.64
CA HIS A 89 1.78 4.25 2.94
C HIS A 89 2.22 2.97 3.64
N GLY A 90 1.54 2.57 4.71
CA GLY A 90 1.92 1.39 5.46
C GLY A 90 0.88 0.90 6.45
N ASN A 91 1.15 -0.26 7.03
CA ASN A 91 0.27 -0.92 8.00
C ASN A 91 1.09 -1.57 9.12
N ARG A 92 0.38 -2.16 10.08
CA ARG A 92 0.93 -3.12 11.03
C ARG A 92 1.33 -4.40 10.30
N SER A 93 2.17 -5.19 10.94
CA SER A 93 2.55 -6.49 10.40
C SER A 93 1.36 -7.45 10.40
N VAL A 94 1.29 -8.27 9.32
CA VAL A 94 0.35 -9.40 9.24
C VAL A 94 1.07 -10.74 9.44
N SER A 95 2.34 -10.82 9.05
CA SER A 95 3.10 -12.09 9.01
C SER A 95 4.51 -11.99 9.60
N SER A 96 4.99 -10.80 9.94
CA SER A 96 6.27 -10.58 10.61
C SER A 96 6.08 -10.08 12.05
N LYS A 97 7.18 -9.93 12.80
CA LYS A 97 7.14 -9.48 14.19
C LYS A 97 6.73 -8.01 14.33
N SER A 98 7.03 -7.16 13.35
CA SER A 98 6.65 -5.75 13.35
C SER A 98 6.51 -5.20 11.93
N GLY A 99 5.49 -4.36 11.69
CA GLY A 99 5.30 -3.58 10.47
C GLY A 99 5.76 -2.14 10.64
N SER A 100 5.58 -1.33 9.60
CA SER A 100 5.97 0.10 9.64
C SER A 100 5.26 0.86 10.76
N ALA A 101 3.96 0.61 10.95
CA ALA A 101 3.17 1.25 12.00
C ALA A 101 3.68 0.90 13.39
N ASP A 102 4.00 -0.38 13.61
CA ASP A 102 4.48 -0.86 14.91
C ASP A 102 5.81 -0.18 15.31
N VAL A 103 6.72 -0.02 14.34
CA VAL A 103 8.00 0.68 14.57
C VAL A 103 7.79 2.15 14.86
N LEU A 104 6.95 2.84 14.09
CA LEU A 104 6.71 4.26 14.30
C LEU A 104 6.05 4.55 15.65
N GLU A 105 5.09 3.73 16.08
CA GLU A 105 4.50 3.82 17.43
C GLU A 105 5.54 3.59 18.53
N ALA A 106 6.41 2.58 18.36
CA ALA A 106 7.48 2.31 19.32
C ALA A 106 8.49 3.48 19.43
N LEU A 107 8.63 4.27 18.36
CA LEU A 107 9.42 5.51 18.34
C LEU A 107 8.64 6.73 18.88
N GLY A 108 7.39 6.56 19.32
CA GLY A 108 6.56 7.63 19.88
C GLY A 108 5.76 8.44 18.84
N ALA A 109 5.73 8.01 17.57
CA ALA A 109 4.95 8.70 16.56
C ALA A 109 3.44 8.36 16.68
N VAL A 110 2.59 9.36 16.51
CA VAL A 110 1.14 9.16 16.34
C VAL A 110 0.88 8.72 14.90
N ILE A 111 0.32 7.54 14.70
CA ILE A 111 0.11 6.95 13.37
C ILE A 111 -1.32 7.13 12.84
N GLU A 112 -2.31 7.35 13.70
CA GLU A 112 -3.73 7.50 13.32
C GLU A 112 -4.07 8.96 12.97
N LEU A 113 -3.27 9.54 12.05
CA LEU A 113 -3.46 10.90 11.59
C LEU A 113 -4.47 10.97 10.44
N GLN A 114 -5.31 12.03 10.47
CA GLN A 114 -6.21 12.36 9.36
C GLN A 114 -5.43 12.96 8.18
N PRO A 115 -5.98 12.98 6.95
CA PRO A 115 -5.29 13.45 5.76
C PRO A 115 -4.62 14.83 5.91
N GLU A 116 -5.30 15.78 6.54
CA GLU A 116 -4.81 17.15 6.74
C GLU A 116 -3.59 17.17 7.70
N GLN A 117 -3.62 16.34 8.73
CA GLN A 117 -2.52 16.21 9.69
C GLN A 117 -1.29 15.57 9.03
N VAL A 118 -1.50 14.54 8.18
CA VAL A 118 -0.39 13.95 7.40
C VAL A 118 0.19 14.98 6.43
N SER A 119 -0.67 15.78 5.79
CA SER A 119 -0.22 16.88 4.89
C SER A 119 0.64 17.90 5.64
N ALA A 120 0.23 18.31 6.84
CA ALA A 120 1.01 19.22 7.70
C ALA A 120 2.36 18.59 8.10
N CYS A 121 2.35 17.33 8.52
CA CYS A 121 3.59 16.59 8.82
C CYS A 121 4.58 16.62 7.65
N ILE A 122 4.11 16.33 6.43
CA ILE A 122 4.96 16.36 5.23
C ILE A 122 5.48 17.77 4.96
N ALA A 123 4.68 18.81 5.19
CA ALA A 123 5.08 20.20 4.99
C ALA A 123 6.21 20.58 5.94
N GLU A 124 6.12 20.21 7.21
CA GLU A 124 7.04 20.61 8.28
C GLU A 124 8.32 19.76 8.32
N THR A 125 8.19 18.44 8.15
CA THR A 125 9.28 17.48 8.39
C THR A 125 9.83 16.84 7.10
N GLY A 126 9.17 17.04 5.97
CA GLY A 126 9.49 16.36 4.72
C GLY A 126 8.97 14.92 4.65
N MET A 127 8.32 14.40 5.69
CA MET A 127 7.79 13.02 5.71
C MET A 127 6.45 12.91 6.41
N GLY A 128 5.64 11.94 5.99
CA GLY A 128 4.37 11.61 6.61
C GLY A 128 4.05 10.13 6.45
N PHE A 129 3.32 9.61 7.41
CA PHE A 129 2.88 8.22 7.41
C PHE A 129 1.36 8.14 7.25
N MET A 130 0.92 7.38 6.24
CA MET A 130 -0.49 7.12 6.00
C MET A 130 -0.83 5.71 6.46
N PHE A 131 -1.45 5.62 7.62
CA PHE A 131 -1.86 4.34 8.19
C PHE A 131 -3.04 3.76 7.40
N ALA A 132 -2.86 2.56 6.83
CA ALA A 132 -3.82 1.98 5.90
C ALA A 132 -5.27 1.87 6.42
N PRO A 133 -5.55 1.50 7.69
CA PRO A 133 -6.92 1.48 8.23
C PRO A 133 -7.62 2.84 8.22
N VAL A 134 -6.89 3.93 8.44
CA VAL A 134 -7.44 5.30 8.42
C VAL A 134 -7.70 5.76 6.98
N HIS A 135 -6.75 5.49 6.09
CA HIS A 135 -6.77 6.02 4.73
C HIS A 135 -7.49 5.13 3.70
N HIS A 136 -7.83 3.88 4.04
CA HIS A 136 -8.64 2.97 3.22
C HIS A 136 -9.84 2.42 3.99
N PRO A 137 -10.79 3.27 4.41
CA PRO A 137 -11.91 2.84 5.27
C PRO A 137 -12.80 1.77 4.61
N ALA A 138 -12.89 1.74 3.28
CA ALA A 138 -13.66 0.73 2.56
C ALA A 138 -13.10 -0.70 2.69
N MET A 139 -11.83 -0.85 3.07
CA MET A 139 -11.21 -2.16 3.31
C MET A 139 -11.88 -2.94 4.45
N LYS A 140 -12.62 -2.29 5.34
CA LYS A 140 -13.43 -2.96 6.38
C LYS A 140 -14.40 -3.98 5.79
N ASN A 141 -14.93 -3.73 4.59
CA ASN A 141 -15.92 -4.58 3.92
C ASN A 141 -15.32 -5.92 3.43
N VAL A 142 -14.00 -6.01 3.31
CA VAL A 142 -13.29 -7.23 2.87
C VAL A 142 -12.38 -7.82 3.95
N ALA A 143 -12.18 -7.13 5.06
CA ALA A 143 -11.22 -7.53 6.09
C ALA A 143 -11.55 -8.88 6.72
N ALA A 144 -12.83 -9.13 7.05
CA ALA A 144 -13.29 -10.40 7.62
C ALA A 144 -13.05 -11.55 6.63
N VAL A 145 -13.48 -11.39 5.38
CA VAL A 145 -13.31 -12.39 4.32
C VAL A 145 -11.84 -12.75 4.12
N ARG A 146 -10.96 -11.75 4.05
CA ARG A 146 -9.51 -11.97 3.90
C ARG A 146 -8.92 -12.76 5.06
N ARG A 147 -9.35 -12.46 6.29
CA ARG A 147 -8.89 -13.15 7.50
C ARG A 147 -9.35 -14.60 7.54
N GLU A 148 -10.61 -14.86 7.21
CA GLU A 148 -11.17 -16.21 7.18
C GLU A 148 -10.57 -17.06 6.07
N LEU A 149 -10.31 -16.49 4.90
CA LEU A 149 -9.64 -17.19 3.80
C LEU A 149 -8.23 -17.65 4.19
N GLY A 150 -7.50 -16.90 5.03
CA GLY A 150 -6.18 -17.27 5.51
C GLY A 150 -5.11 -17.43 4.43
N VAL A 151 -5.43 -17.07 3.17
CA VAL A 151 -4.52 -17.19 2.02
C VAL A 151 -4.23 -15.83 1.40
N ARG A 152 -3.12 -15.72 0.70
CA ARG A 152 -2.79 -14.51 -0.08
C ARG A 152 -3.76 -14.39 -1.25
N THR A 153 -4.26 -13.19 -1.47
CA THR A 153 -5.12 -12.81 -2.59
C THR A 153 -4.53 -11.56 -3.27
N MET A 154 -5.17 -11.05 -4.32
CA MET A 154 -4.77 -9.80 -4.97
C MET A 154 -4.59 -8.63 -3.98
N PHE A 155 -5.33 -8.58 -2.89
CA PHE A 155 -5.19 -7.54 -1.87
C PHE A 155 -3.81 -7.50 -1.20
N ASN A 156 -3.03 -8.57 -1.26
CA ASN A 156 -1.66 -8.60 -0.72
C ASN A 156 -0.65 -7.87 -1.62
N ILE A 157 -0.99 -7.64 -2.88
CA ILE A 157 -0.16 -6.94 -3.83
C ILE A 157 -0.71 -5.56 -4.22
N LEU A 158 -1.95 -5.23 -3.81
CA LEU A 158 -2.58 -3.95 -4.11
C LEU A 158 -2.12 -2.81 -3.20
N GLY A 159 -1.78 -3.08 -1.93
CA GLY A 159 -1.40 -2.06 -0.96
C GLY A 159 -0.36 -1.07 -1.48
N PRO A 160 0.78 -1.53 -2.01
CA PRO A 160 1.82 -0.66 -2.56
C PRO A 160 1.40 0.18 -3.78
N LEU A 161 0.31 -0.19 -4.44
CA LEU A 161 -0.21 0.47 -5.63
C LEU A 161 -1.23 1.58 -5.32
N THR A 162 -1.61 1.72 -4.05
CA THR A 162 -2.81 2.49 -3.65
C THR A 162 -2.49 3.61 -2.67
N ASN A 163 -1.28 4.19 -2.75
CA ASN A 163 -0.86 5.31 -1.93
C ASN A 163 -1.91 6.45 -1.95
N PRO A 164 -2.46 6.85 -0.79
CA PRO A 164 -3.51 7.86 -0.70
C PRO A 164 -3.10 9.26 -1.19
N ALA A 165 -1.80 9.55 -1.16
CA ALA A 165 -1.26 10.80 -1.69
C ALA A 165 -0.99 10.75 -3.20
N GLY A 166 -1.14 9.58 -3.84
CA GLY A 166 -0.90 9.42 -5.28
C GLY A 166 0.56 9.60 -5.68
N ALA A 167 1.51 9.08 -4.89
CA ALA A 167 2.93 9.24 -5.12
C ALA A 167 3.33 8.94 -6.58
N PRO A 168 3.95 9.91 -7.28
CA PRO A 168 4.38 9.72 -8.66
C PRO A 168 5.68 8.93 -8.78
N ASN A 169 6.47 8.88 -7.71
CA ASN A 169 7.72 8.14 -7.64
C ASN A 169 7.61 7.08 -6.55
N ILE A 170 8.05 5.86 -6.84
CA ILE A 170 7.82 4.71 -5.96
C ILE A 170 9.08 3.85 -5.90
N LEU A 171 9.51 3.53 -4.67
CA LEU A 171 10.45 2.44 -4.40
C LEU A 171 9.65 1.31 -3.74
N MET A 172 9.53 0.18 -4.42
CA MET A 172 8.67 -0.93 -3.98
C MET A 172 9.46 -2.22 -3.81
N GLY A 173 9.41 -2.79 -2.59
CA GLY A 173 9.84 -4.16 -2.33
C GLY A 173 8.72 -5.17 -2.61
N VAL A 174 9.05 -6.31 -3.23
CA VAL A 174 8.09 -7.39 -3.46
C VAL A 174 8.58 -8.70 -2.83
N PHE A 175 7.63 -9.50 -2.31
CA PHE A 175 7.94 -10.76 -1.63
C PHE A 175 8.34 -11.90 -2.58
N HIS A 176 8.19 -11.73 -3.88
CA HIS A 176 8.57 -12.73 -4.89
C HIS A 176 9.06 -12.06 -6.17
N PRO A 177 10.16 -12.55 -6.79
CA PRO A 177 10.72 -11.95 -8.01
C PRO A 177 9.74 -11.85 -9.18
N ASP A 178 8.83 -12.82 -9.33
CA ASP A 178 7.82 -12.82 -10.41
C ASP A 178 6.90 -11.59 -10.35
N LEU A 179 6.75 -10.98 -9.18
CA LEU A 179 5.95 -9.78 -9.01
C LEU A 179 6.62 -8.52 -9.57
N VAL A 180 7.94 -8.50 -9.74
CA VAL A 180 8.66 -7.32 -10.23
C VAL A 180 8.07 -6.86 -11.57
N GLY A 181 8.03 -7.75 -12.56
CA GLY A 181 7.50 -7.43 -13.89
C GLY A 181 6.01 -7.08 -13.88
N ILE A 182 5.21 -7.71 -13.00
CA ILE A 182 3.78 -7.43 -12.87
C ILE A 182 3.59 -6.02 -12.30
N GLN A 183 4.23 -5.72 -11.18
CA GLN A 183 4.09 -4.43 -10.49
C GLN A 183 4.58 -3.25 -11.35
N VAL A 184 5.69 -3.43 -12.08
CA VAL A 184 6.18 -2.41 -13.01
C VAL A 184 5.13 -2.08 -14.09
N ARG A 185 4.50 -3.10 -14.70
CA ARG A 185 3.45 -2.88 -15.71
C ARG A 185 2.21 -2.21 -15.12
N VAL A 186 1.79 -2.62 -13.93
CA VAL A 186 0.66 -1.99 -13.24
C VAL A 186 0.97 -0.53 -12.89
N LEU A 187 2.14 -0.24 -12.31
CA LEU A 187 2.55 1.12 -11.97
C LEU A 187 2.60 2.03 -13.20
N ARG A 188 3.09 1.51 -14.34
CA ARG A 188 3.07 2.24 -15.61
C ARG A 188 1.63 2.58 -16.03
N GLN A 189 0.70 1.62 -15.96
CA GLN A 189 -0.72 1.87 -16.29
C GLN A 189 -1.40 2.83 -15.31
N LEU A 190 -0.95 2.85 -14.06
CA LEU A 190 -1.43 3.79 -13.04
C LEU A 190 -0.79 5.19 -13.15
N GLY A 191 0.11 5.42 -14.11
CA GLY A 191 0.70 6.72 -14.39
C GLY A 191 1.90 7.08 -13.49
N ALA A 192 2.57 6.12 -12.86
CA ALA A 192 3.80 6.38 -12.11
C ALA A 192 4.87 7.00 -13.03
N LYS A 193 5.52 8.06 -12.56
CA LYS A 193 6.59 8.75 -13.31
C LYS A 193 7.91 8.01 -13.22
N ARG A 194 8.25 7.53 -12.02
CA ARG A 194 9.45 6.72 -11.76
C ARG A 194 9.09 5.60 -10.80
N ALA A 195 9.51 4.41 -11.10
CA ALA A 195 9.30 3.25 -10.24
C ALA A 195 10.55 2.39 -10.22
N MET A 196 10.98 2.01 -9.02
CA MET A 196 11.96 0.97 -8.80
C MET A 196 11.28 -0.14 -8.02
N VAL A 197 11.21 -1.34 -8.60
CA VAL A 197 10.61 -2.52 -7.97
C VAL A 197 11.71 -3.54 -7.73
N VAL A 198 11.92 -3.91 -6.48
CA VAL A 198 13.00 -4.80 -6.04
C VAL A 198 12.46 -6.05 -5.37
N GLY A 199 13.04 -7.20 -5.68
CA GLY A 199 12.82 -8.45 -4.96
C GLY A 199 14.09 -8.78 -4.17
N GLY A 200 13.96 -8.94 -2.85
CA GLY A 200 15.04 -9.48 -2.02
C GLY A 200 15.24 -10.97 -2.30
N ARG A 201 16.48 -11.45 -2.18
CA ARG A 201 16.83 -12.88 -2.10
C ARG A 201 17.06 -13.27 -0.67
#